data_53cc64a45274cd863b7d43693df77330
#
_entry.id   53cc64a45274cd863b7d43693df77330
#
_cell.length_a   1.000
_cell.length_b   1.000
_cell.length_c   1.000
_cell.angle_alpha   90.00
_cell.angle_beta   90.00
_cell.angle_gamma   90.00
#
_symmetry.space_group_name_H-M   'P 1'
#
loop_
_entity.id
_entity.type
_entity.pdbx_description
1 polymer ?
#
loop_
_entity_poly.entity_id
_entity_poly.type
_entity_poly.pdbx_seq_one_letter_code
_entity_poly.pdbx_strand_id
1 'polypeptide(L)'
;MKSPKRNRAAIALILPCLIALAIMRMAVTDGRAAISPGGLLPVPDGDRIQLIHADEWDYDEYVAPDAQRLSGNVQFLHRGMRLKCDSAVYFEQANAFKAFGHVVMTQGDTLSLTSERMAYYGDEQMAEARCDVVLTHRDQTLYTDSLNYDRLYKYAYFFDGGRLVEGDNVLTSDWGEYHTDTRQSTFVYEVRLTNPQFRIETDTLHYNTLDKWTIVRGPSWIFSDDNEIETSFARYNTATKQAQLFDRSVCHNRGSRMTGDSLYYNKETGIMEAFRNVEYQDSTSKSILTGDYAWYDEHTGEALAYGRALARDYSNGTDTLYVHADTLRMRSFDLGTDSVYRVLRGYFHARAYRTDVQAVADSLVYHSADRKLSLYRDPIVWSENRQIVGEEIHVYANDSTIDSVYVCQQAMLVEQVDSVHYNQVTGNLMRSYFEAGEMRLNCVDGNVYVANFPLEKDSIVLYQNYTETAKLRMYMRDKRMQRFWAPGSRGSFYVAALTPEEHRRLTGFAWFDYIRPLHKDDLFEWRPKRGGSELKPQVRHKAPVQTLGKQ
;
A
#
# COMPACT_ATOMS: atom_id res chain seq x y z
N MET A 1 -41.54 0.19 -7.92
CA MET A 1 -40.84 0.58 -6.71
C MET A 1 -39.80 -0.50 -6.40
N LYS A 2 -38.58 -0.32 -6.84
CA LYS A 2 -37.42 -1.17 -6.54
C LYS A 2 -36.44 -0.31 -5.74
N SER A 3 -36.14 -0.77 -4.53
CA SER A 3 -35.20 -0.19 -3.60
C SER A 3 -33.79 -0.08 -4.22
N PRO A 4 -33.09 1.03 -4.09
CA PRO A 4 -31.71 1.13 -4.54
C PRO A 4 -30.79 0.40 -3.54
N LYS A 5 -29.95 -0.47 -4.05
CA LYS A 5 -28.86 -1.12 -3.32
C LYS A 5 -27.92 -0.04 -2.81
N ARG A 6 -27.73 -0.02 -1.51
CA ARG A 6 -26.77 0.82 -0.80
C ARG A 6 -25.35 0.52 -1.32
N ASN A 7 -24.79 1.45 -2.07
CA ASN A 7 -23.35 1.50 -2.31
C ASN A 7 -22.67 1.99 -1.02
N ARG A 8 -22.18 1.05 -0.23
CA ARG A 8 -21.22 1.37 0.81
C ARG A 8 -19.89 1.69 0.12
N ALA A 9 -19.62 2.97 -0.08
CA ALA A 9 -18.29 3.45 -0.41
C ALA A 9 -17.40 3.27 0.81
N ALA A 10 -16.99 2.04 1.08
CA ALA A 10 -15.90 1.77 1.97
C ALA A 10 -14.62 2.12 1.22
N ILE A 11 -13.94 3.17 1.63
CA ILE A 11 -12.51 3.28 1.44
C ILE A 11 -11.93 2.29 2.44
N ALA A 12 -12.03 1.05 2.08
CA ALA A 12 -11.34 -0.03 2.72
C ALA A 12 -10.19 -0.39 1.79
N LEU A 13 -9.01 0.16 2.10
CA LEU A 13 -8.00 -0.80 2.45
C LEU A 13 -7.41 -1.62 1.35
N ILE A 14 -6.30 -1.15 1.01
CA ILE A 14 -5.19 -1.95 0.55
C ILE A 14 -4.90 -2.98 1.66
N LEU A 15 -5.21 -4.20 1.34
CA LEU A 15 -4.77 -5.44 1.94
C LEU A 15 -5.44 -5.94 3.24
N PRO A 16 -6.33 -6.90 3.13
CA PRO A 16 -6.19 -8.10 3.92
C PRO A 16 -5.84 -9.28 3.01
N CYS A 17 -4.60 -9.42 2.60
CA CYS A 17 -4.12 -10.72 2.18
C CYS A 17 -3.89 -11.58 3.41
N LEU A 18 -4.94 -12.25 3.76
CA LEU A 18 -4.95 -13.29 4.77
C LEU A 18 -4.46 -14.58 4.16
N ILE A 19 -3.17 -14.85 4.33
CA ILE A 19 -2.70 -16.22 4.35
C ILE A 19 -3.04 -16.74 5.75
N ALA A 20 -4.30 -17.07 5.99
CA ALA A 20 -4.67 -17.86 7.15
C ALA A 20 -4.42 -19.32 6.82
N LEU A 21 -3.15 -19.75 6.82
CA LEU A 21 -2.85 -21.16 6.97
C LEU A 21 -3.16 -21.52 8.43
N ALA A 22 -4.31 -22.13 8.65
CA ALA A 22 -4.64 -22.80 9.90
C ALA A 22 -3.81 -24.10 9.95
N ILE A 23 -2.54 -24.01 10.31
CA ILE A 23 -1.70 -25.18 10.51
C ILE A 23 -1.32 -25.24 11.99
N MET A 24 -1.80 -26.31 12.60
CA MET A 24 -1.39 -26.91 13.87
C MET A 24 -1.27 -26.02 15.12
N ARG A 25 -2.32 -26.03 15.93
CA ARG A 25 -2.12 -25.96 17.38
C ARG A 25 -1.59 -27.30 17.88
N MET A 26 -0.29 -27.41 18.13
CA MET A 26 0.22 -28.44 19.00
C MET A 26 0.09 -27.98 20.45
N ALA A 27 -0.84 -28.58 21.17
CA ALA A 27 -0.79 -28.54 22.63
C ALA A 27 0.37 -29.44 23.11
N VAL A 28 1.36 -28.83 23.76
CA VAL A 28 2.31 -29.56 24.56
C VAL A 28 1.54 -30.02 25.80
N THR A 29 1.17 -31.29 25.84
CA THR A 29 0.73 -31.93 27.08
C THR A 29 1.94 -32.63 27.66
N ASP A 30 2.37 -32.17 28.84
CA ASP A 30 3.27 -32.92 29.72
C ASP A 30 2.62 -34.26 30.07
N GLY A 31 3.05 -35.31 29.39
CA GLY A 31 2.62 -36.68 29.68
C GLY A 31 3.45 -37.29 30.82
N ARG A 32 2.92 -37.23 32.03
CA ARG A 32 3.35 -38.17 33.06
C ARG A 32 2.88 -39.57 32.69
N ALA A 33 3.83 -40.45 32.43
CA ALA A 33 3.60 -41.87 32.19
C ALA A 33 2.93 -42.53 33.41
N ALA A 34 1.71 -43.02 33.21
CA ALA A 34 1.10 -43.98 34.12
C ALA A 34 1.55 -45.39 33.70
N ILE A 35 2.27 -46.05 34.58
CA ILE A 35 2.70 -47.45 34.43
C ILE A 35 1.50 -48.32 34.74
N SER A 36 1.00 -49.10 33.77
CA SER A 36 0.08 -50.22 33.98
C SER A 36 0.88 -51.55 33.88
N PRO A 37 0.69 -52.46 34.80
CA PRO A 37 1.41 -53.72 34.82
C PRO A 37 0.67 -54.79 34.02
N GLY A 38 1.16 -55.08 32.83
CA GLY A 38 0.72 -56.20 32.01
C GLY A 38 1.88 -56.66 31.15
N GLY A 39 2.64 -57.63 31.64
CA GLY A 39 3.90 -58.08 31.05
C GLY A 39 3.73 -58.68 29.65
N LEU A 40 4.15 -57.95 28.64
CA LEU A 40 4.71 -58.48 27.42
C LEU A 40 6.20 -58.15 27.48
N LEU A 41 7.04 -59.19 27.41
CA LEU A 41 8.49 -59.05 27.33
C LEU A 41 8.84 -58.03 26.23
N PRO A 42 9.77 -57.10 26.44
CA PRO A 42 10.22 -56.24 25.37
C PRO A 42 10.81 -57.09 24.26
N VAL A 43 10.16 -57.11 23.08
CA VAL A 43 10.75 -57.61 21.85
C VAL A 43 12.03 -56.81 21.64
N PRO A 44 13.21 -57.39 21.47
CA PRO A 44 14.41 -56.64 21.15
C PRO A 44 14.12 -55.85 19.86
N ASP A 45 14.30 -54.57 19.91
CA ASP A 45 14.20 -53.69 18.72
C ASP A 45 15.39 -54.06 17.82
N GLY A 46 15.21 -55.16 17.04
CA GLY A 46 16.26 -55.74 16.22
C GLY A 46 16.53 -54.81 15.05
N ASP A 47 17.78 -54.61 14.69
CA ASP A 47 18.22 -53.85 13.52
C ASP A 47 17.71 -54.45 12.19
N ARG A 48 16.98 -55.56 12.21
CA ARG A 48 16.43 -56.24 11.05
C ARG A 48 14.91 -56.25 11.02
N ILE A 49 14.40 -56.22 9.78
CA ILE A 49 12.97 -56.40 9.51
C ILE A 49 12.52 -57.76 10.02
N GLN A 50 11.46 -57.77 10.81
CA GLN A 50 10.85 -58.98 11.34
C GLN A 50 9.57 -59.30 10.57
N LEU A 51 9.47 -60.50 10.00
CA LEU A 51 8.23 -61.06 9.49
C LEU A 51 7.38 -61.51 10.70
N ILE A 52 6.21 -60.92 10.87
CA ILE A 52 5.28 -61.24 11.97
C ILE A 52 4.26 -62.26 11.54
N HIS A 53 3.75 -62.17 10.30
CA HIS A 53 2.72 -63.04 9.78
C HIS A 53 2.76 -63.14 8.27
N ALA A 54 2.43 -64.32 7.71
CA ALA A 54 2.04 -64.59 6.35
C ALA A 54 1.20 -65.87 6.33
N ASP A 55 0.16 -65.95 5.52
CA ASP A 55 -0.63 -67.18 5.40
C ASP A 55 0.13 -68.27 4.63
N GLU A 56 0.88 -67.85 3.61
CA GLU A 56 1.72 -68.74 2.80
C GLU A 56 3.12 -68.15 2.63
N TRP A 57 4.12 -69.08 2.67
CA TRP A 57 5.53 -68.74 2.48
C TRP A 57 6.15 -69.70 1.47
N ASP A 58 6.61 -69.21 0.33
CA ASP A 58 7.24 -69.93 -0.76
C ASP A 58 8.67 -69.47 -0.95
N TYR A 59 9.60 -70.42 -0.98
CA TYR A 59 11.02 -70.18 -1.19
C TYR A 59 11.58 -71.22 -2.15
N ASP A 60 12.17 -70.78 -3.25
CA ASP A 60 12.81 -71.62 -4.25
C ASP A 60 14.24 -71.16 -4.52
N GLU A 61 15.22 -71.90 -3.98
CA GLU A 61 16.63 -71.63 -4.09
C GLU A 61 17.13 -71.61 -5.55
N TYR A 62 16.49 -72.35 -6.46
CA TYR A 62 16.92 -72.42 -7.86
C TYR A 62 16.35 -71.30 -8.71
N VAL A 63 15.22 -70.74 -8.35
CA VAL A 63 14.53 -69.68 -9.11
C VAL A 63 14.92 -68.28 -8.58
N ALA A 64 14.99 -68.11 -7.27
CA ALA A 64 15.29 -66.84 -6.65
C ALA A 64 15.95 -67.04 -5.26
N PRO A 65 17.27 -67.34 -5.20
CA PRO A 65 17.95 -67.74 -3.97
C PRO A 65 17.92 -66.66 -2.87
N ASP A 66 17.73 -65.41 -3.22
CA ASP A 66 17.73 -64.29 -2.27
C ASP A 66 16.31 -63.76 -1.95
N ALA A 67 15.25 -64.34 -2.50
CA ALA A 67 13.89 -63.83 -2.41
C ALA A 67 12.90 -64.85 -1.87
N GLN A 68 12.20 -64.50 -0.81
CA GLN A 68 11.10 -65.24 -0.23
C GLN A 68 9.79 -64.62 -0.65
N ARG A 69 8.84 -65.40 -1.22
CA ARG A 69 7.52 -64.97 -1.59
C ARG A 69 6.54 -65.22 -0.47
N LEU A 70 5.85 -64.18 -0.06
CA LEU A 70 4.88 -64.21 1.02
C LEU A 70 3.51 -63.86 0.48
N SER A 71 2.46 -64.56 0.87
CA SER A 71 1.11 -64.23 0.47
C SER A 71 0.11 -64.43 1.62
N GLY A 72 -0.97 -63.64 1.58
CA GLY A 72 -2.07 -63.60 2.54
C GLY A 72 -1.69 -62.93 3.86
N ASN A 73 -2.33 -61.81 4.16
CA ASN A 73 -2.21 -61.04 5.42
C ASN A 73 -0.76 -60.83 5.91
N VAL A 74 0.13 -60.52 4.98
CA VAL A 74 1.57 -60.33 5.30
C VAL A 74 1.78 -59.16 6.23
N GLN A 75 2.53 -59.37 7.30
CA GLN A 75 2.82 -58.34 8.30
C GLN A 75 4.31 -58.30 8.64
N PHE A 76 4.87 -57.08 8.59
CA PHE A 76 6.25 -56.79 8.99
C PHE A 76 6.30 -55.83 10.17
N LEU A 77 7.36 -55.94 10.97
CA LEU A 77 7.71 -55.00 12.03
C LEU A 77 9.18 -54.60 11.89
N HIS A 78 9.49 -53.31 11.94
CA HIS A 78 10.84 -52.80 11.98
C HIS A 78 10.92 -51.48 12.76
N ARG A 79 11.66 -51.48 13.88
CA ARG A 79 11.89 -50.28 14.72
C ARG A 79 10.59 -49.47 14.98
N GLY A 80 9.55 -50.17 15.45
CA GLY A 80 8.25 -49.59 15.79
C GLY A 80 7.35 -49.25 14.59
N MET A 81 7.80 -49.41 13.34
CA MET A 81 6.98 -49.35 12.15
C MET A 81 6.32 -50.70 11.89
N ARG A 82 5.01 -50.68 11.62
CA ARG A 82 4.25 -51.87 11.21
C ARG A 82 3.79 -51.69 9.76
N LEU A 83 3.94 -52.76 8.98
CA LEU A 83 3.42 -52.81 7.62
C LEU A 83 2.52 -54.02 7.45
N LYS A 84 1.42 -53.87 6.71
CA LYS A 84 0.49 -54.92 6.27
C LYS A 84 0.31 -54.82 4.78
N CYS A 85 0.19 -55.98 4.08
CA CYS A 85 -0.12 -56.04 2.64
C CYS A 85 -0.69 -57.41 2.29
N ASP A 86 -1.18 -57.54 1.03
CA ASP A 86 -1.71 -58.81 0.54
C ASP A 86 -0.62 -59.81 0.20
N SER A 87 0.50 -59.34 -0.37
CA SER A 87 1.64 -60.16 -0.73
C SER A 87 2.96 -59.37 -0.65
N ALA A 88 4.05 -60.04 -0.47
CA ALA A 88 5.37 -59.45 -0.46
C ALA A 88 6.44 -60.35 -1.03
N VAL A 89 7.52 -59.74 -1.48
CA VAL A 89 8.79 -60.40 -1.74
C VAL A 89 9.79 -59.89 -0.70
N TYR A 90 10.24 -60.80 0.18
CA TYR A 90 11.16 -60.47 1.26
C TYR A 90 12.60 -60.91 0.92
N PHE A 91 13.53 -59.99 1.04
CA PHE A 91 14.96 -60.17 0.78
C PHE A 91 15.69 -60.11 2.13
N GLU A 92 15.81 -61.28 2.80
CA GLU A 92 16.33 -61.35 4.14
C GLU A 92 17.78 -60.86 4.25
N GLN A 93 18.64 -61.23 3.28
CA GLN A 93 20.06 -60.82 3.27
C GLN A 93 20.23 -59.33 3.06
N ALA A 94 19.41 -58.74 2.17
CA ALA A 94 19.40 -57.30 1.89
C ALA A 94 18.61 -56.50 2.92
N ASN A 95 18.02 -57.11 3.92
CA ASN A 95 17.14 -56.46 4.90
C ASN A 95 16.08 -55.56 4.25
N ALA A 96 15.41 -56.08 3.21
CA ALA A 96 14.47 -55.31 2.40
C ALA A 96 13.25 -56.14 2.02
N PHE A 97 12.13 -55.48 1.69
CA PHE A 97 10.99 -56.15 1.09
C PHE A 97 10.31 -55.25 0.02
N LYS A 98 9.58 -55.92 -0.87
CA LYS A 98 8.62 -55.26 -1.80
C LYS A 98 7.23 -55.80 -1.48
N ALA A 99 6.33 -54.89 -1.08
CA ALA A 99 4.96 -55.18 -0.70
C ALA A 99 4.00 -54.81 -1.86
N PHE A 100 2.95 -55.58 -2.03
CA PHE A 100 1.96 -55.42 -3.11
C PHE A 100 0.56 -55.69 -2.56
N GLY A 101 -0.39 -54.89 -3.05
CA GLY A 101 -1.81 -54.94 -2.74
C GLY A 101 -2.12 -54.44 -1.33
N HIS A 102 -3.00 -53.42 -1.26
CA HIS A 102 -3.50 -52.85 0.00
C HIS A 102 -2.43 -52.62 1.05
N VAL A 103 -1.29 -52.08 0.63
CA VAL A 103 -0.17 -51.82 1.52
C VAL A 103 -0.53 -50.72 2.52
N VAL A 104 -0.38 -51.02 3.82
CA VAL A 104 -0.63 -50.08 4.92
C VAL A 104 0.58 -50.08 5.84
N MET A 105 1.30 -48.96 5.88
CA MET A 105 2.40 -48.73 6.82
C MET A 105 1.94 -47.79 7.92
N THR A 106 2.16 -48.12 9.16
CA THR A 106 1.83 -47.27 10.31
C THR A 106 3.06 -47.04 11.20
N GLN A 107 3.17 -45.83 11.75
CA GLN A 107 4.19 -45.47 12.73
C GLN A 107 3.56 -44.70 13.89
N GLY A 108 3.51 -45.32 15.05
CA GLY A 108 2.72 -44.82 16.18
C GLY A 108 1.23 -44.73 15.84
N ASP A 109 0.51 -43.85 16.53
CA ASP A 109 -0.93 -43.67 16.36
C ASP A 109 -1.28 -42.48 15.41
N THR A 110 -0.27 -41.81 14.89
CA THR A 110 -0.45 -40.54 14.20
C THR A 110 -0.14 -40.56 12.70
N LEU A 111 0.62 -41.54 12.22
CA LEU A 111 1.05 -41.63 10.84
C LEU A 111 0.56 -42.94 10.21
N SER A 112 -0.16 -42.81 9.09
CA SER A 112 -0.56 -43.92 8.24
C SER A 112 -0.21 -43.61 6.79
N LEU A 113 0.45 -44.54 6.10
CA LEU A 113 0.78 -44.45 4.68
C LEU A 113 0.19 -45.66 3.98
N THR A 114 -0.66 -45.45 3.01
CA THR A 114 -1.25 -46.49 2.18
C THR A 114 -0.80 -46.36 0.72
N SER A 115 -0.68 -47.48 0.01
CA SER A 115 -0.33 -47.52 -1.41
C SER A 115 -0.66 -48.88 -2.02
N GLU A 116 -0.65 -49.01 -3.33
CA GLU A 116 -0.73 -50.28 -4.01
C GLU A 116 0.58 -51.05 -4.02
N ARG A 117 1.72 -50.32 -3.96
CA ARG A 117 3.07 -50.92 -3.96
C ARG A 117 3.98 -50.12 -3.03
N MET A 118 4.84 -50.86 -2.31
CA MET A 118 5.85 -50.26 -1.46
C MET A 118 7.14 -51.09 -1.46
N ALA A 119 8.26 -50.46 -1.70
CA ALA A 119 9.57 -51.02 -1.38
C ALA A 119 10.05 -50.41 -0.07
N TYR A 120 10.64 -51.27 0.81
CA TYR A 120 11.21 -50.80 2.05
C TYR A 120 12.63 -51.42 2.23
N TYR A 121 13.60 -50.56 2.50
CA TYR A 121 14.99 -50.87 2.73
C TYR A 121 15.31 -50.63 4.20
N GLY A 122 15.50 -51.74 4.97
CA GLY A 122 15.60 -51.67 6.41
C GLY A 122 16.87 -50.99 6.91
N ASP A 123 18.01 -51.26 6.27
CA ASP A 123 19.30 -50.67 6.65
C ASP A 123 19.32 -49.15 6.42
N GLU A 124 18.72 -48.70 5.34
CA GLU A 124 18.55 -47.26 4.99
C GLU A 124 17.33 -46.63 5.67
N GLN A 125 16.43 -47.44 6.20
CA GLN A 125 15.14 -47.04 6.75
C GLN A 125 14.29 -46.21 5.73
N MET A 126 14.44 -46.52 4.45
CA MET A 126 13.78 -45.83 3.33
C MET A 126 12.53 -46.59 2.90
N ALA A 127 11.41 -45.92 2.81
CA ALA A 127 10.16 -46.40 2.21
C ALA A 127 9.89 -45.70 0.89
N GLU A 128 9.63 -46.47 -0.17
CA GLU A 128 9.21 -45.96 -1.48
C GLU A 128 7.79 -46.46 -1.79
N ALA A 129 6.80 -45.62 -1.63
CA ALA A 129 5.42 -45.90 -1.93
C ALA A 129 5.06 -45.46 -3.36
N ARG A 130 4.29 -46.26 -4.08
CA ARG A 130 3.90 -46.01 -5.47
C ARG A 130 2.45 -46.45 -5.72
N CYS A 131 1.79 -45.73 -6.59
CA CYS A 131 0.42 -45.91 -7.04
C CYS A 131 -0.61 -45.71 -5.91
N ASP A 132 -1.49 -44.77 -6.11
CA ASP A 132 -2.57 -44.41 -5.17
C ASP A 132 -2.09 -44.20 -3.74
N VAL A 133 -1.02 -43.41 -3.59
CA VAL A 133 -0.39 -43.17 -2.30
C VAL A 133 -1.21 -42.18 -1.51
N VAL A 134 -1.58 -42.57 -0.27
CA VAL A 134 -2.24 -41.67 0.69
C VAL A 134 -1.46 -41.67 1.99
N LEU A 135 -0.89 -40.53 2.32
CA LEU A 135 -0.23 -40.28 3.61
C LEU A 135 -1.16 -39.48 4.49
N THR A 136 -1.57 -40.04 5.61
CA THR A 136 -2.34 -39.33 6.64
C THR A 136 -1.46 -39.12 7.86
N HIS A 137 -1.33 -37.87 8.30
CA HIS A 137 -0.67 -37.51 9.53
C HIS A 137 -1.55 -36.53 10.31
N ARG A 138 -2.18 -37.01 11.37
CA ARG A 138 -3.16 -36.27 12.18
C ARG A 138 -4.33 -35.78 11.31
N ASP A 139 -4.48 -34.45 11.13
CA ASP A 139 -5.53 -33.75 10.39
C ASP A 139 -5.14 -33.41 8.94
N GLN A 140 -3.95 -33.85 8.51
CA GLN A 140 -3.45 -33.64 7.15
C GLN A 140 -3.51 -34.94 6.35
N THR A 141 -3.92 -34.84 5.09
CA THR A 141 -3.91 -35.97 4.14
C THR A 141 -3.28 -35.54 2.82
N LEU A 142 -2.21 -36.21 2.44
CA LEU A 142 -1.53 -36.07 1.15
C LEU A 142 -1.94 -37.21 0.24
N TYR A 143 -2.35 -36.88 -0.97
CA TYR A 143 -2.63 -37.79 -2.09
C TYR A 143 -1.57 -37.58 -3.17
N THR A 144 -0.93 -38.65 -3.63
CA THR A 144 0.09 -38.61 -4.68
C THR A 144 0.26 -39.99 -5.32
N ASP A 145 0.92 -40.11 -6.45
CA ASP A 145 1.27 -41.39 -7.05
C ASP A 145 2.66 -41.88 -6.65
N SER A 146 3.49 -41.03 -6.07
CA SER A 146 4.84 -41.39 -5.60
C SER A 146 5.15 -40.69 -4.29
N LEU A 147 5.69 -41.45 -3.32
CA LEU A 147 6.19 -40.90 -2.07
C LEU A 147 7.42 -41.68 -1.64
N ASN A 148 8.50 -40.99 -1.36
CA ASN A 148 9.68 -41.54 -0.69
C ASN A 148 9.76 -40.99 0.73
N TYR A 149 9.94 -41.85 1.71
CA TYR A 149 10.07 -41.48 3.11
C TYR A 149 11.33 -42.06 3.72
N ASP A 150 12.30 -41.20 3.97
CA ASP A 150 13.53 -41.50 4.70
C ASP A 150 13.28 -41.28 6.19
N ARG A 151 13.19 -42.41 6.94
CA ARG A 151 12.94 -42.39 8.38
C ARG A 151 14.21 -42.02 9.18
N LEU A 152 15.40 -42.25 8.62
CA LEU A 152 16.67 -41.94 9.25
C LEU A 152 16.90 -40.43 9.28
N TYR A 153 16.71 -39.77 8.14
CA TYR A 153 16.82 -38.31 7.99
C TYR A 153 15.50 -37.57 8.22
N LYS A 154 14.42 -38.31 8.52
CA LYS A 154 13.10 -37.74 8.81
C LYS A 154 12.60 -36.82 7.69
N TYR A 155 12.77 -37.27 6.46
CA TYR A 155 12.53 -36.53 5.24
C TYR A 155 11.59 -37.30 4.33
N ALA A 156 10.50 -36.67 3.92
CA ALA A 156 9.54 -37.22 2.96
C ALA A 156 9.43 -36.33 1.75
N TYR A 157 9.33 -36.91 0.53
CA TYR A 157 9.12 -36.14 -0.68
C TYR A 157 8.32 -36.92 -1.72
N PHE A 158 7.56 -36.18 -2.53
CA PHE A 158 6.82 -36.67 -3.69
C PHE A 158 7.24 -35.91 -4.96
N PHE A 159 7.06 -36.53 -6.16
CA PHE A 159 7.57 -35.98 -7.42
C PHE A 159 6.69 -36.21 -8.65
N ASP A 160 5.53 -36.85 -8.51
CA ASP A 160 4.56 -37.10 -9.58
C ASP A 160 3.25 -36.31 -9.33
N GLY A 161 3.38 -35.10 -8.81
CA GLY A 161 2.27 -34.30 -8.34
C GLY A 161 1.70 -34.76 -7.00
N GLY A 162 1.19 -33.80 -6.24
CA GLY A 162 0.61 -34.06 -4.93
C GLY A 162 -0.53 -33.10 -4.60
N ARG A 163 -1.48 -33.61 -3.79
CA ARG A 163 -2.60 -32.83 -3.27
C ARG A 163 -2.67 -33.01 -1.76
N LEU A 164 -2.29 -31.98 -1.03
CA LEU A 164 -2.38 -31.92 0.43
C LEU A 164 -3.71 -31.27 0.84
N VAL A 165 -4.42 -31.90 1.76
CA VAL A 165 -5.68 -31.40 2.31
C VAL A 165 -5.53 -31.25 3.83
N GLU A 166 -5.88 -30.07 4.35
CA GLU A 166 -5.94 -29.77 5.78
C GLU A 166 -7.14 -28.86 6.06
N GLY A 167 -8.19 -29.38 6.65
CA GLY A 167 -9.45 -28.66 6.82
C GLY A 167 -9.96 -28.13 5.47
N ASP A 168 -10.17 -26.82 5.39
CA ASP A 168 -10.62 -26.15 4.16
C ASP A 168 -9.48 -25.78 3.20
N ASN A 169 -8.23 -26.04 3.57
CA ASN A 169 -7.08 -25.74 2.74
C ASN A 169 -6.78 -26.93 1.81
N VAL A 170 -6.61 -26.64 0.53
CA VAL A 170 -6.17 -27.58 -0.48
C VAL A 170 -4.95 -27.01 -1.18
N LEU A 171 -3.81 -27.69 -1.05
CA LEU A 171 -2.57 -27.36 -1.72
C LEU A 171 -2.25 -28.41 -2.79
N THR A 172 -1.89 -27.97 -3.99
CA THR A 172 -1.38 -28.83 -5.07
C THR A 172 -0.03 -28.32 -5.54
N SER A 173 0.86 -29.22 -5.94
CA SER A 173 2.16 -28.92 -6.54
C SER A 173 2.66 -30.16 -7.30
N ASP A 174 3.60 -29.98 -8.22
CA ASP A 174 4.23 -31.11 -8.92
C ASP A 174 5.23 -31.84 -8.04
N TRP A 175 5.91 -31.12 -7.18
CA TRP A 175 6.91 -31.63 -6.25
C TRP A 175 6.72 -31.06 -4.85
N GLY A 176 6.97 -31.87 -3.83
CA GLY A 176 6.93 -31.40 -2.45
C GLY A 176 7.77 -32.23 -1.51
N GLU A 177 8.28 -31.59 -0.45
CA GLU A 177 9.07 -32.18 0.61
C GLU A 177 8.61 -31.75 2.00
N TYR A 178 8.88 -32.58 2.98
CA TYR A 178 8.61 -32.31 4.38
C TYR A 178 9.70 -32.88 5.28
N HIS A 179 10.29 -32.03 6.11
CA HIS A 179 11.24 -32.40 7.17
C HIS A 179 10.51 -32.47 8.52
N THR A 180 10.38 -33.66 9.07
CA THR A 180 9.57 -33.86 10.28
C THR A 180 10.20 -33.33 11.57
N ASP A 181 11.53 -33.16 11.60
CA ASP A 181 12.28 -32.59 12.73
C ASP A 181 12.32 -31.07 12.75
N THR A 182 12.62 -30.43 11.60
CA THR A 182 12.63 -28.98 11.46
C THR A 182 11.24 -28.39 11.21
N ARG A 183 10.28 -29.26 10.89
CA ARG A 183 8.89 -28.91 10.53
C ARG A 183 8.79 -27.92 9.38
N GLN A 184 9.70 -28.04 8.44
CA GLN A 184 9.71 -27.27 7.20
C GLN A 184 9.10 -28.07 6.07
N SER A 185 8.21 -27.46 5.32
CA SER A 185 7.68 -27.99 4.06
C SER A 185 8.09 -27.07 2.92
N THR A 186 8.41 -27.68 1.79
CA THR A 186 8.66 -26.98 0.53
C THR A 186 7.81 -27.59 -0.56
N PHE A 187 7.12 -26.77 -1.32
CA PHE A 187 6.32 -27.17 -2.50
C PHE A 187 6.81 -26.36 -3.69
N VAL A 188 7.03 -27.03 -4.81
CA VAL A 188 7.66 -26.43 -5.99
C VAL A 188 6.89 -26.86 -7.24
N TYR A 189 6.88 -25.98 -8.23
CA TYR A 189 6.26 -26.10 -9.55
C TYR A 189 4.74 -26.18 -9.49
N GLU A 190 4.11 -25.25 -10.18
CA GLU A 190 2.65 -25.13 -10.29
C GLU A 190 1.92 -25.16 -8.93
N VAL A 191 2.54 -24.53 -7.91
CA VAL A 191 1.97 -24.55 -6.55
C VAL A 191 0.70 -23.72 -6.52
N ARG A 192 -0.39 -24.37 -6.12
CA ARG A 192 -1.69 -23.71 -5.90
C ARG A 192 -2.22 -24.06 -4.52
N LEU A 193 -2.42 -23.04 -3.69
CA LEU A 193 -3.08 -23.15 -2.40
C LEU A 193 -4.45 -22.48 -2.49
N THR A 194 -5.49 -23.22 -2.20
CA THR A 194 -6.88 -22.74 -2.27
C THR A 194 -7.56 -22.89 -0.91
N ASN A 195 -8.24 -21.83 -0.49
CA ASN A 195 -9.08 -21.77 0.70
C ASN A 195 -10.35 -20.97 0.32
N PRO A 196 -11.51 -21.13 0.97
CA PRO A 196 -12.71 -20.34 0.68
C PRO A 196 -12.54 -18.82 0.70
N GLN A 197 -11.53 -18.32 1.40
CA GLN A 197 -11.25 -16.87 1.56
C GLN A 197 -10.14 -16.36 0.65
N PHE A 198 -9.27 -17.23 0.13
CA PHE A 198 -8.14 -16.82 -0.71
C PHE A 198 -7.63 -17.94 -1.61
N ARG A 199 -6.89 -17.56 -2.64
CA ARG A 199 -6.14 -18.44 -3.52
C ARG A 199 -4.73 -17.88 -3.75
N ILE A 200 -3.72 -18.74 -3.66
CA ILE A 200 -2.34 -18.43 -3.99
C ILE A 200 -1.90 -19.31 -5.14
N GLU A 201 -1.29 -18.71 -6.15
CA GLU A 201 -0.61 -19.37 -7.24
C GLU A 201 0.85 -18.91 -7.23
N THR A 202 1.81 -19.82 -7.17
CA THR A 202 3.23 -19.49 -7.02
C THR A 202 4.09 -20.60 -7.60
N ASP A 203 5.34 -20.27 -7.93
CA ASP A 203 6.33 -21.28 -8.32
C ASP A 203 6.79 -22.11 -7.10
N THR A 204 7.08 -21.45 -6.01
CA THR A 204 7.61 -22.10 -4.80
C THR A 204 6.94 -21.56 -3.54
N LEU A 205 6.53 -22.48 -2.65
CA LEU A 205 5.97 -22.16 -1.34
C LEU A 205 6.74 -22.89 -0.25
N HIS A 206 7.30 -22.17 0.71
CA HIS A 206 7.88 -22.71 1.93
C HIS A 206 6.96 -22.41 3.11
N TYR A 207 6.83 -23.38 3.99
CA TYR A 207 6.10 -23.22 5.24
C TYR A 207 6.86 -23.85 6.41
N ASN A 208 6.95 -23.11 7.50
CA ASN A 208 7.52 -23.61 8.75
C ASN A 208 6.49 -23.54 9.87
N THR A 209 6.16 -24.70 10.44
CA THR A 209 5.13 -24.79 11.49
C THR A 209 5.61 -24.32 12.86
N LEU A 210 6.92 -24.13 13.09
CA LEU A 210 7.48 -23.65 14.37
C LEU A 210 7.40 -22.11 14.47
N ASP A 211 7.97 -21.41 13.50
CA ASP A 211 8.03 -19.95 13.47
C ASP A 211 6.82 -19.31 12.77
N LYS A 212 5.97 -20.17 12.18
CA LYS A 212 4.71 -19.78 11.52
C LYS A 212 4.88 -18.89 10.28
N TRP A 213 6.05 -18.89 9.67
CA TRP A 213 6.28 -18.19 8.42
C TRP A 213 5.90 -19.03 7.21
N THR A 214 5.10 -18.42 6.34
CA THR A 214 4.87 -18.87 4.96
C THR A 214 5.62 -17.94 4.03
N ILE A 215 6.35 -18.48 3.08
CA ILE A 215 7.16 -17.73 2.12
C ILE A 215 6.80 -18.21 0.72
N VAL A 216 6.50 -17.28 -0.19
CA VAL A 216 6.34 -17.54 -1.61
C VAL A 216 7.52 -16.96 -2.38
N ARG A 217 7.98 -17.67 -3.40
CA ARG A 217 9.12 -17.29 -4.26
C ARG A 217 8.81 -17.59 -5.72
N GLY A 218 9.33 -16.74 -6.59
CA GLY A 218 9.04 -16.75 -8.02
C GLY A 218 7.73 -16.02 -8.33
N PRO A 219 7.31 -15.98 -9.59
CA PRO A 219 6.06 -15.34 -9.99
C PRO A 219 4.89 -15.86 -9.16
N SER A 220 4.23 -14.98 -8.45
CA SER A 220 3.18 -15.33 -7.49
C SER A 220 2.00 -14.38 -7.59
N TRP A 221 0.80 -14.95 -7.54
CA TRP A 221 -0.47 -14.23 -7.50
C TRP A 221 -1.24 -14.67 -6.25
N ILE A 222 -1.72 -13.68 -5.51
CA ILE A 222 -2.51 -13.91 -4.31
C ILE A 222 -3.85 -13.20 -4.48
N PHE A 223 -4.94 -13.94 -4.46
CA PHE A 223 -6.29 -13.45 -4.64
C PHE A 223 -7.07 -13.58 -3.33
N SER A 224 -7.75 -12.53 -2.90
CA SER A 224 -8.59 -12.53 -1.70
C SER A 224 -9.69 -11.49 -1.84
N ASP A 225 -10.96 -11.89 -1.85
CA ASP A 225 -12.11 -11.03 -2.07
C ASP A 225 -11.92 -10.11 -3.31
N ASP A 226 -11.80 -8.80 -3.09
CA ASP A 226 -11.56 -7.80 -4.15
C ASP A 226 -10.08 -7.41 -4.30
N ASN A 227 -9.18 -8.17 -3.66
CA ASN A 227 -7.75 -7.89 -3.69
C ASN A 227 -7.00 -8.90 -4.56
N GLU A 228 -6.06 -8.40 -5.33
CA GLU A 228 -5.11 -9.16 -6.11
C GLU A 228 -3.70 -8.62 -5.87
N ILE A 229 -2.76 -9.51 -5.56
CA ILE A 229 -1.35 -9.14 -5.36
C ILE A 229 -0.52 -9.92 -6.35
N GLU A 230 0.29 -9.19 -7.08
CA GLU A 230 1.37 -9.71 -7.89
C GLU A 230 2.70 -9.51 -7.15
N THR A 231 3.46 -10.57 -6.96
CA THR A 231 4.74 -10.52 -6.24
C THR A 231 5.70 -11.58 -6.75
N SER A 232 6.99 -11.37 -6.60
CA SER A 232 8.01 -12.40 -6.81
C SER A 232 8.59 -12.94 -5.50
N PHE A 233 8.38 -12.20 -4.41
CA PHE A 233 8.78 -12.62 -3.08
C PHE A 233 7.90 -11.99 -2.00
N ALA A 234 7.22 -12.84 -1.25
CA ALA A 234 6.44 -12.42 -0.09
C ALA A 234 6.59 -13.41 1.06
N ARG A 235 6.42 -12.91 2.28
CA ARG A 235 6.33 -13.74 3.47
C ARG A 235 5.22 -13.26 4.40
N TYR A 236 4.57 -14.20 5.03
CA TYR A 236 3.48 -13.96 5.97
C TYR A 236 3.65 -14.80 7.23
N ASN A 237 3.48 -14.18 8.38
CA ASN A 237 3.47 -14.86 9.66
C ASN A 237 2.03 -15.10 10.13
N THR A 238 1.62 -16.36 10.23
CA THR A 238 0.25 -16.73 10.57
C THR A 238 -0.10 -16.47 12.05
N ALA A 239 0.90 -16.38 12.93
CA ALA A 239 0.71 -16.08 14.35
C ALA A 239 0.61 -14.58 14.61
N THR A 240 1.55 -13.78 14.07
CA THR A 240 1.58 -12.31 14.27
C THR A 240 0.78 -11.55 13.23
N LYS A 241 0.25 -12.23 12.21
CA LYS A 241 -0.54 -11.67 11.11
C LYS A 241 0.16 -10.52 10.37
N GLN A 242 1.48 -10.62 10.28
CA GLN A 242 2.33 -9.68 9.57
C GLN A 242 2.63 -10.19 8.16
N ALA A 243 2.38 -9.34 7.17
CA ALA A 243 2.75 -9.56 5.78
C ALA A 243 3.91 -8.66 5.37
N GLN A 244 4.80 -9.19 4.57
CA GLN A 244 5.95 -8.49 4.01
C GLN A 244 6.08 -8.89 2.54
N LEU A 245 6.03 -7.90 1.67
CA LEU A 245 6.10 -8.04 0.23
C LEU A 245 7.35 -7.31 -0.27
N PHE A 246 8.09 -7.93 -1.16
CA PHE A 246 9.36 -7.41 -1.67
C PHE A 246 9.35 -7.37 -3.19
N ASP A 247 10.47 -6.96 -3.79
CA ASP A 247 10.71 -7.00 -5.24
C ASP A 247 9.62 -6.26 -6.04
N ARG A 248 9.25 -5.06 -5.56
CA ARG A 248 8.29 -4.19 -6.21
C ARG A 248 6.92 -4.84 -6.46
N SER A 249 6.40 -5.48 -5.44
CA SER A 249 5.05 -6.06 -5.47
C SER A 249 3.98 -5.04 -5.83
N VAL A 250 2.93 -5.51 -6.49
CA VAL A 250 1.78 -4.70 -6.89
C VAL A 250 0.53 -5.22 -6.20
N CYS A 251 -0.16 -4.34 -5.50
CA CYS A 251 -1.43 -4.65 -4.86
C CYS A 251 -2.56 -3.93 -5.59
N HIS A 252 -3.56 -4.66 -6.04
CA HIS A 252 -4.78 -4.14 -6.66
C HIS A 252 -5.97 -4.31 -5.71
N ASN A 253 -6.80 -3.27 -5.59
CA ASN A 253 -8.04 -3.31 -4.83
C ASN A 253 -9.07 -2.37 -5.45
N ARG A 254 -10.20 -2.88 -5.93
CA ARG A 254 -11.39 -2.12 -6.40
C ARG A 254 -11.08 -0.82 -7.16
N GLY A 255 -10.11 -0.83 -8.05
CA GLY A 255 -9.71 0.36 -8.83
C GLY A 255 -8.58 1.18 -8.21
N SER A 256 -8.03 0.74 -7.09
CA SER A 256 -6.79 1.27 -6.53
C SER A 256 -5.63 0.32 -6.82
N ARG A 257 -4.46 0.88 -7.04
CA ARG A 257 -3.21 0.16 -7.25
C ARG A 257 -2.13 0.76 -6.36
N MET A 258 -1.43 -0.09 -5.65
CA MET A 258 -0.29 0.31 -4.82
C MET A 258 0.95 -0.52 -5.16
N THR A 259 2.10 0.13 -5.22
CA THR A 259 3.40 -0.51 -5.39
C THR A 259 4.49 0.21 -4.61
N GLY A 260 5.54 -0.52 -4.29
CA GLY A 260 6.75 -0.03 -3.63
C GLY A 260 7.81 -1.12 -3.69
N ASP A 261 9.07 -0.79 -3.42
CA ASP A 261 10.14 -1.80 -3.41
C ASP A 261 9.93 -2.80 -2.26
N SER A 262 9.32 -2.35 -1.17
CA SER A 262 8.87 -3.21 -0.06
C SER A 262 7.59 -2.68 0.56
N LEU A 263 6.65 -3.58 0.86
CA LEU A 263 5.40 -3.28 1.54
C LEU A 263 5.30 -4.14 2.81
N TYR A 264 4.95 -3.53 3.92
CA TYR A 264 4.74 -4.18 5.21
C TYR A 264 3.33 -3.90 5.69
N TYR A 265 2.65 -4.92 6.16
CA TYR A 265 1.31 -4.79 6.69
C TYR A 265 1.15 -5.63 7.95
N ASN A 266 0.57 -5.04 8.98
CA ASN A 266 0.19 -5.74 10.20
C ASN A 266 -1.33 -5.68 10.37
N LYS A 267 -1.99 -6.83 10.23
CA LYS A 267 -3.44 -6.94 10.27
C LYS A 267 -4.03 -6.62 11.66
N GLU A 268 -3.30 -6.85 12.74
CA GLU A 268 -3.81 -6.60 14.09
C GLU A 268 -3.85 -5.10 14.40
N THR A 269 -2.86 -4.36 13.93
CA THR A 269 -2.79 -2.91 14.13
C THR A 269 -3.42 -2.12 13.00
N GLY A 270 -3.70 -2.73 11.85
CA GLY A 270 -4.19 -2.05 10.65
C GLY A 270 -3.15 -1.12 10.01
N ILE A 271 -1.88 -1.24 10.38
CA ILE A 271 -0.82 -0.36 9.89
C ILE A 271 -0.15 -0.97 8.67
N MET A 272 -0.01 -0.15 7.64
CA MET A 272 0.74 -0.44 6.44
C MET A 272 1.86 0.57 6.24
N GLU A 273 3.02 0.08 5.82
CA GLU A 273 4.19 0.87 5.46
C GLU A 273 4.70 0.44 4.07
N ALA A 274 5.10 1.42 3.28
CA ALA A 274 5.67 1.21 1.96
C ALA A 274 6.99 1.98 1.84
N PHE A 275 7.98 1.35 1.26
CA PHE A 275 9.34 1.88 1.19
C PHE A 275 9.85 1.89 -0.24
N ARG A 276 10.47 2.98 -0.62
CA ARG A 276 11.13 3.29 -1.90
C ARG A 276 10.22 3.16 -3.11
N ASN A 277 10.28 4.13 -3.98
CA ASN A 277 9.51 4.16 -5.22
C ASN A 277 8.02 3.85 -5.01
N VAL A 278 7.48 4.38 -3.91
CA VAL A 278 6.07 4.17 -3.56
C VAL A 278 5.19 4.90 -4.56
N GLU A 279 4.20 4.20 -5.09
CA GLU A 279 3.13 4.76 -5.91
C GLU A 279 1.79 4.18 -5.48
N TYR A 280 0.88 5.05 -5.13
CA TYR A 280 -0.52 4.74 -4.89
C TYR A 280 -1.37 5.45 -5.92
N GLN A 281 -2.14 4.70 -6.68
CA GLN A 281 -3.08 5.21 -7.68
C GLN A 281 -4.50 4.84 -7.27
N ASP A 282 -5.39 5.83 -7.28
CA ASP A 282 -6.83 5.65 -7.10
C ASP A 282 -7.54 6.10 -8.38
N SER A 283 -8.06 5.15 -9.14
CA SER A 283 -8.76 5.44 -10.40
C SER A 283 -10.14 6.06 -10.17
N THR A 284 -10.74 5.88 -8.99
CA THR A 284 -12.05 6.46 -8.63
C THR A 284 -11.92 7.96 -8.38
N SER A 285 -10.96 8.35 -7.56
CA SER A 285 -10.65 9.77 -7.31
C SER A 285 -9.76 10.39 -8.38
N LYS A 286 -9.27 9.60 -9.33
CA LYS A 286 -8.33 10.01 -10.38
C LYS A 286 -7.09 10.70 -9.81
N SER A 287 -6.51 10.11 -8.80
CA SER A 287 -5.36 10.65 -8.09
C SER A 287 -4.21 9.64 -8.00
N ILE A 288 -3.00 10.15 -7.93
CA ILE A 288 -1.79 9.36 -7.71
C ILE A 288 -0.96 10.06 -6.63
N LEU A 289 -0.50 9.29 -5.65
CA LEU A 289 0.46 9.72 -4.64
C LEU A 289 1.76 8.94 -4.82
N THR A 290 2.88 9.64 -4.85
CA THR A 290 4.21 9.02 -4.90
C THR A 290 5.10 9.53 -3.78
N GLY A 291 6.13 8.76 -3.41
CA GLY A 291 7.10 9.13 -2.40
C GLY A 291 8.15 8.04 -2.18
N ASP A 292 9.15 8.32 -1.34
CA ASP A 292 10.14 7.32 -0.95
C ASP A 292 9.65 6.47 0.23
N TYR A 293 8.70 7.01 1.00
CA TYR A 293 8.04 6.32 2.09
C TYR A 293 6.57 6.71 2.15
N ALA A 294 5.70 5.74 2.44
CA ALA A 294 4.32 5.98 2.82
C ALA A 294 3.92 5.11 4.01
N TRP A 295 3.06 5.64 4.84
CA TRP A 295 2.46 4.99 5.99
C TRP A 295 0.94 5.22 5.98
N TYR A 296 0.18 4.21 6.36
CA TYR A 296 -1.27 4.28 6.43
C TYR A 296 -1.80 3.48 7.61
N ASP A 297 -2.75 4.04 8.32
CA ASP A 297 -3.50 3.40 9.40
C ASP A 297 -4.97 3.26 8.97
N GLU A 298 -5.42 2.04 8.81
CA GLU A 298 -6.78 1.72 8.35
C GLU A 298 -7.86 2.05 9.38
N HIS A 299 -7.53 2.03 10.68
CA HIS A 299 -8.50 2.28 11.72
C HIS A 299 -8.81 3.77 11.89
N THR A 300 -7.80 4.61 11.72
CA THR A 300 -7.94 6.07 11.84
C THR A 300 -8.10 6.77 10.51
N GLY A 301 -7.79 6.09 9.39
CA GLY A 301 -7.75 6.68 8.05
C GLY A 301 -6.68 7.75 7.90
N GLU A 302 -5.64 7.71 8.74
CA GLU A 302 -4.48 8.58 8.60
C GLU A 302 -3.49 7.99 7.59
N ALA A 303 -2.94 8.86 6.75
CA ALA A 303 -1.90 8.54 5.80
C ALA A 303 -0.79 9.60 5.83
N LEU A 304 0.43 9.18 5.57
CA LEU A 304 1.60 10.03 5.51
C LEU A 304 2.50 9.58 4.36
N ALA A 305 3.04 10.53 3.61
CA ALA A 305 4.08 10.27 2.62
C ALA A 305 5.18 11.33 2.74
N TYR A 306 6.43 10.91 2.61
CA TYR A 306 7.59 11.79 2.56
C TYR A 306 8.68 11.24 1.64
N GLY A 307 9.76 12.03 1.48
CA GLY A 307 10.81 11.71 0.52
C GLY A 307 10.30 11.86 -0.91
N ARG A 308 10.44 13.06 -1.47
CA ARG A 308 9.90 13.43 -2.80
C ARG A 308 8.40 13.18 -2.92
N ALA A 309 7.64 13.40 -1.84
CA ALA A 309 6.19 13.19 -1.83
C ALA A 309 5.50 14.09 -2.87
N LEU A 310 4.72 13.50 -3.78
CA LEU A 310 4.02 14.19 -4.85
C LEU A 310 2.61 13.62 -4.99
N ALA A 311 1.61 14.49 -4.85
CA ALA A 311 0.24 14.19 -5.20
C ALA A 311 -0.06 14.71 -6.61
N ARG A 312 -0.74 13.90 -7.41
CA ARG A 312 -1.21 14.23 -8.75
C ARG A 312 -2.72 14.05 -8.81
N ASP A 313 -3.44 15.08 -9.24
CA ASP A 313 -4.88 15.04 -9.47
C ASP A 313 -5.14 15.28 -10.96
N TYR A 314 -5.69 14.27 -11.64
CA TYR A 314 -6.06 14.30 -13.05
C TYR A 314 -7.58 14.18 -13.26
N SER A 315 -8.37 14.51 -12.23
CA SER A 315 -9.84 14.43 -12.27
C SER A 315 -10.45 15.36 -13.31
N ASN A 316 -9.77 16.48 -13.59
CA ASN A 316 -10.24 17.50 -14.55
C ASN A 316 -10.10 17.09 -16.03
N GLY A 317 -9.39 16.00 -16.35
CA GLY A 317 -9.31 15.40 -17.69
C GLY A 317 -8.46 16.17 -18.73
N THR A 318 -8.24 17.46 -18.56
CA THR A 318 -7.53 18.34 -19.51
C THR A 318 -6.14 18.72 -19.02
N ASP A 319 -5.94 18.84 -17.72
CA ASP A 319 -4.66 19.22 -17.13
C ASP A 319 -4.52 18.63 -15.71
N THR A 320 -3.34 18.19 -15.36
CA THR A 320 -3.05 17.56 -14.09
C THR A 320 -2.52 18.59 -13.11
N LEU A 321 -3.09 18.61 -11.91
CA LEU A 321 -2.55 19.36 -10.79
C LEU A 321 -1.50 18.50 -10.06
N TYR A 322 -0.30 19.03 -9.93
CA TYR A 322 0.81 18.44 -9.18
C TYR A 322 1.03 19.22 -7.88
N VAL A 323 1.08 18.54 -6.75
CA VAL A 323 1.30 19.14 -5.43
C VAL A 323 2.41 18.40 -4.71
N HIS A 324 3.45 19.11 -4.33
CA HIS A 324 4.59 18.60 -3.57
C HIS A 324 4.70 19.32 -2.23
N ALA A 325 5.16 18.61 -1.22
CA ALA A 325 5.69 19.15 0.05
C ALA A 325 6.72 18.15 0.58
N ASP A 326 7.56 18.56 1.54
CA ASP A 326 8.51 17.66 2.18
C ASP A 326 7.80 16.47 2.82
N THR A 327 6.62 16.73 3.40
CA THR A 327 5.72 15.71 3.96
C THR A 327 4.27 16.03 3.57
N LEU A 328 3.58 15.04 3.04
CA LEU A 328 2.14 15.05 2.83
C LEU A 328 1.47 14.16 3.89
N ARG A 329 0.54 14.71 4.66
CA ARG A 329 -0.26 13.98 5.65
C ARG A 329 -1.74 14.16 5.35
N MET A 330 -2.44 13.05 5.25
CA MET A 330 -3.89 13.02 5.07
C MET A 330 -4.55 12.43 6.31
N ARG A 331 -5.70 12.97 6.67
CA ARG A 331 -6.58 12.38 7.67
C ARG A 331 -7.98 12.28 7.11
N SER A 332 -8.59 11.11 7.24
CA SER A 332 -9.99 10.88 6.89
C SER A 332 -10.87 11.01 8.13
N PHE A 333 -12.06 11.55 7.94
CA PHE A 333 -13.07 11.73 8.97
C PHE A 333 -14.37 11.07 8.54
N ASP A 334 -15.20 10.67 9.49
CA ASP A 334 -16.48 10.02 9.27
C ASP A 334 -16.36 8.74 8.42
N LEU A 335 -15.30 7.95 8.69
CA LEU A 335 -15.03 6.70 8.00
C LEU A 335 -16.23 5.74 8.08
N GLY A 336 -16.54 5.12 6.93
CA GLY A 336 -17.65 4.17 6.83
C GLY A 336 -19.04 4.79 6.72
N THR A 337 -19.14 6.12 6.58
CA THR A 337 -20.39 6.86 6.32
C THR A 337 -20.41 7.42 4.90
N ASP A 338 -21.59 7.84 4.44
CA ASP A 338 -21.73 8.53 3.14
C ASP A 338 -21.18 9.98 3.18
N SER A 339 -20.79 10.48 4.34
CA SER A 339 -20.29 11.82 4.61
C SER A 339 -18.77 11.87 4.83
N VAL A 340 -18.05 10.84 4.38
CA VAL A 340 -16.59 10.78 4.52
C VAL A 340 -15.91 11.98 3.85
N TYR A 341 -15.04 12.68 4.57
CA TYR A 341 -14.22 13.74 4.03
C TYR A 341 -12.76 13.62 4.47
N ARG A 342 -11.87 14.32 3.78
CA ARG A 342 -10.43 14.27 4.00
C ARG A 342 -9.83 15.64 4.17
N VAL A 343 -8.81 15.71 5.04
CA VAL A 343 -7.96 16.88 5.20
C VAL A 343 -6.53 16.48 4.85
N LEU A 344 -6.04 17.02 3.73
CA LEU A 344 -4.64 16.88 3.31
C LEU A 344 -3.84 18.07 3.83
N ARG A 345 -2.69 17.82 4.45
CA ARG A 345 -1.73 18.81 4.90
C ARG A 345 -0.38 18.56 4.23
N GLY A 346 0.17 19.60 3.61
CA GLY A 346 1.55 19.62 3.13
C GLY A 346 2.40 20.46 4.08
N TYR A 347 3.44 19.87 4.63
CA TYR A 347 4.36 20.53 5.56
C TYR A 347 5.69 20.77 4.90
N PHE A 348 6.10 22.01 4.96
CA PHE A 348 7.32 22.62 4.46
C PHE A 348 7.51 22.52 2.94
N HIS A 349 7.96 23.63 2.39
CA HIS A 349 8.30 23.76 0.98
C HIS A 349 7.17 23.32 0.04
N ALA A 350 5.92 23.67 0.39
CA ALA A 350 4.75 23.31 -0.40
C ALA A 350 4.79 24.02 -1.77
N ARG A 351 4.62 23.26 -2.84
CA ARG A 351 4.63 23.76 -4.23
C ARG A 351 3.56 23.07 -5.04
N ALA A 352 2.89 23.83 -5.88
CA ALA A 352 1.88 23.31 -6.78
C ALA A 352 2.15 23.79 -8.21
N TYR A 353 1.86 22.93 -9.16
CA TYR A 353 1.98 23.21 -10.58
C TYR A 353 0.78 22.66 -11.35
N ARG A 354 0.20 23.51 -12.14
CA ARG A 354 -0.68 23.22 -13.26
C ARG A 354 -0.34 24.22 -14.36
N THR A 355 -0.62 23.95 -15.62
CA THR A 355 -0.17 24.81 -16.73
C THR A 355 -0.66 26.26 -16.61
N ASP A 356 -1.86 26.47 -16.09
CA ASP A 356 -2.49 27.78 -15.91
C ASP A 356 -2.25 28.45 -14.55
N VAL A 357 -1.82 27.67 -13.53
CA VAL A 357 -1.61 28.18 -12.17
C VAL A 357 -0.44 27.47 -11.48
N GLN A 358 0.40 28.25 -10.79
CA GLN A 358 1.49 27.74 -9.97
C GLN A 358 1.43 28.38 -8.58
N ALA A 359 1.91 27.67 -7.59
CA ALA A 359 1.93 28.17 -6.22
C ALA A 359 3.16 27.69 -5.45
N VAL A 360 3.62 28.53 -4.54
CA VAL A 360 4.67 28.24 -3.56
C VAL A 360 4.21 28.75 -2.19
N ALA A 361 4.38 27.97 -1.16
CA ALA A 361 4.07 28.35 0.23
C ALA A 361 4.96 27.53 1.20
N ASP A 362 5.03 27.94 2.46
CA ASP A 362 5.66 27.10 3.48
C ASP A 362 4.82 25.83 3.73
N SER A 363 3.53 26.00 3.85
CA SER A 363 2.60 24.88 4.09
C SER A 363 1.25 25.08 3.43
N LEU A 364 0.53 23.97 3.24
CA LEU A 364 -0.81 23.97 2.66
C LEU A 364 -1.76 23.05 3.47
N VAL A 365 -3.05 23.37 3.41
CA VAL A 365 -4.12 22.51 3.91
C VAL A 365 -5.25 22.49 2.87
N TYR A 366 -5.61 21.30 2.43
CA TYR A 366 -6.79 21.08 1.59
C TYR A 366 -7.88 20.34 2.39
N HIS A 367 -9.08 20.91 2.41
CA HIS A 367 -10.25 20.37 3.10
C HIS A 367 -11.27 19.93 2.05
N SER A 368 -11.51 18.64 1.93
CA SER A 368 -12.31 18.11 0.82
C SER A 368 -13.82 18.39 0.96
N ALA A 369 -14.35 18.49 2.18
CA ALA A 369 -15.76 18.80 2.40
C ALA A 369 -16.12 20.20 1.89
N ASP A 370 -15.27 21.16 2.16
CA ASP A 370 -15.47 22.57 1.77
C ASP A 370 -14.81 22.89 0.41
N ARG A 371 -14.07 21.92 -0.15
CA ARG A 371 -13.22 22.11 -1.33
C ARG A 371 -12.33 23.34 -1.24
N LYS A 372 -11.80 23.56 -0.04
CA LYS A 372 -10.98 24.70 0.33
C LYS A 372 -9.51 24.33 0.37
N LEU A 373 -8.70 25.00 -0.44
CA LEU A 373 -7.24 24.99 -0.32
C LEU A 373 -6.79 26.25 0.42
N SER A 374 -5.97 26.08 1.44
CA SER A 374 -5.38 27.18 2.20
C SER A 374 -3.85 27.08 2.11
N LEU A 375 -3.21 28.17 1.76
CA LEU A 375 -1.76 28.33 1.69
C LEU A 375 -1.34 29.29 2.79
N TYR A 376 -0.30 28.92 3.54
CA TYR A 376 0.13 29.61 4.75
C TYR A 376 1.59 30.01 4.67
N ARG A 377 1.92 31.08 5.41
CA ARG A 377 3.27 31.59 5.58
C ARG A 377 3.89 32.03 4.27
N ASP A 378 3.54 33.25 3.88
CA ASP A 378 4.11 33.93 2.74
C ASP A 378 3.88 33.21 1.38
N PRO A 379 2.62 32.78 1.11
CA PRO A 379 2.27 32.13 -0.14
C PRO A 379 2.41 33.07 -1.34
N ILE A 380 2.76 32.48 -2.49
CA ILE A 380 2.75 33.15 -3.78
C ILE A 380 1.97 32.27 -4.75
N VAL A 381 1.07 32.87 -5.49
CA VAL A 381 0.32 32.23 -6.56
C VAL A 381 0.53 32.98 -7.87
N TRP A 382 0.81 32.29 -8.95
CA TRP A 382 0.94 32.84 -10.30
C TRP A 382 -0.13 32.29 -11.22
N SER A 383 -0.64 33.13 -12.07
CA SER A 383 -1.50 32.74 -13.19
C SER A 383 -1.22 33.69 -14.36
N GLU A 384 -0.87 33.13 -15.51
CA GLU A 384 -0.43 33.92 -16.68
C GLU A 384 0.72 34.88 -16.29
N ASN A 385 0.57 36.18 -16.52
CA ASN A 385 1.52 37.24 -16.15
C ASN A 385 1.21 37.91 -14.80
N ARG A 386 0.40 37.28 -13.95
CA ARG A 386 -0.03 37.80 -12.65
C ARG A 386 0.57 37.01 -11.50
N GLN A 387 0.84 37.73 -10.42
CA GLN A 387 1.33 37.19 -9.16
C GLN A 387 0.46 37.73 -8.02
N ILE A 388 0.07 36.86 -7.11
CA ILE A 388 -0.66 37.21 -5.88
C ILE A 388 0.17 36.78 -4.70
N VAL A 389 0.33 37.68 -3.73
CA VAL A 389 1.01 37.40 -2.45
C VAL A 389 0.16 37.89 -1.27
N GLY A 390 0.38 37.32 -0.11
CA GLY A 390 -0.28 37.67 1.14
C GLY A 390 0.30 36.84 2.30
N GLU A 391 -0.21 37.00 3.51
CA GLU A 391 0.17 36.12 4.64
C GLU A 391 -0.52 34.77 4.54
N GLU A 392 -1.77 34.76 4.05
CA GLU A 392 -2.57 33.57 3.81
C GLU A 392 -3.39 33.72 2.51
N ILE A 393 -3.48 32.65 1.72
CA ILE A 393 -4.33 32.58 0.54
C ILE A 393 -5.28 31.40 0.67
N HIS A 394 -6.59 31.64 0.54
CA HIS A 394 -7.62 30.62 0.56
C HIS A 394 -8.31 30.55 -0.80
N VAL A 395 -8.32 29.38 -1.39
CA VAL A 395 -9.01 29.09 -2.67
C VAL A 395 -10.20 28.20 -2.37
N TYR A 396 -11.36 28.62 -2.79
CA TYR A 396 -12.60 27.85 -2.74
C TYR A 396 -12.95 27.39 -4.14
N ALA A 397 -13.26 26.12 -4.28
CA ALA A 397 -13.63 25.52 -5.56
C ALA A 397 -15.05 24.96 -5.50
N ASN A 398 -15.72 24.94 -6.65
CA ASN A 398 -16.94 24.18 -6.88
C ASN A 398 -16.61 22.87 -7.65
N ASP A 399 -17.62 22.16 -8.16
CA ASP A 399 -17.43 20.89 -8.86
C ASP A 399 -16.57 20.99 -10.13
N SER A 400 -16.46 22.18 -10.73
CA SER A 400 -15.87 22.34 -12.06
C SER A 400 -14.72 23.33 -12.10
N THR A 401 -14.77 24.38 -11.27
CA THR A 401 -13.83 25.52 -11.35
C THR A 401 -13.57 26.14 -9.98
N ILE A 402 -12.65 27.10 -9.93
CA ILE A 402 -12.46 27.99 -8.79
C ILE A 402 -13.71 28.87 -8.66
N ASP A 403 -14.27 28.98 -7.46
CA ASP A 403 -15.37 29.85 -7.07
C ASP A 403 -14.86 31.19 -6.56
N SER A 404 -13.94 31.16 -5.60
CA SER A 404 -13.40 32.38 -5.04
C SER A 404 -11.98 32.19 -4.46
N VAL A 405 -11.24 33.32 -4.42
CA VAL A 405 -9.88 33.38 -3.83
C VAL A 405 -9.85 34.54 -2.86
N TYR A 406 -9.44 34.26 -1.62
CA TYR A 406 -9.28 35.23 -0.56
C TYR A 406 -7.80 35.32 -0.18
N VAL A 407 -7.29 36.54 -0.23
CA VAL A 407 -5.92 36.87 0.18
C VAL A 407 -5.99 37.74 1.44
N CYS A 408 -5.49 37.18 2.52
CA CYS A 408 -5.61 37.78 3.86
C CYS A 408 -4.29 38.38 4.28
N GLN A 409 -4.37 39.60 4.76
CA GLN A 409 -3.26 40.41 5.28
C GLN A 409 -2.15 40.64 4.25
N GLN A 410 -1.72 41.89 4.12
CA GLN A 410 -0.69 42.31 3.18
C GLN A 410 -0.94 41.81 1.73
N ALA A 411 -2.21 41.78 1.33
CA ALA A 411 -2.58 41.31 0.01
C ALA A 411 -2.00 42.20 -1.08
N MET A 412 -1.31 41.61 -2.05
CA MET A 412 -0.80 42.33 -3.22
C MET A 412 -1.02 41.50 -4.48
N LEU A 413 -1.67 42.10 -5.47
CA LEU A 413 -1.74 41.58 -6.82
C LEU A 413 -0.79 42.40 -7.70
N VAL A 414 0.06 41.71 -8.42
CA VAL A 414 0.99 42.29 -9.40
C VAL A 414 0.71 41.66 -10.76
N GLU A 415 0.56 42.49 -11.79
CA GLU A 415 0.46 42.08 -13.19
C GLU A 415 1.60 42.68 -13.98
N GLN A 416 2.38 41.87 -14.62
CA GLN A 416 3.45 42.34 -15.51
C GLN A 416 2.86 42.84 -16.80
N VAL A 417 3.05 44.13 -17.11
CA VAL A 417 2.58 44.78 -18.34
C VAL A 417 3.66 44.62 -19.43
N ASP A 418 4.89 44.96 -19.08
CA ASP A 418 6.08 44.79 -19.89
C ASP A 418 7.31 44.54 -19.02
N SER A 419 8.53 44.62 -19.55
CA SER A 419 9.77 44.33 -18.81
C SER A 419 10.04 45.27 -17.63
N VAL A 420 9.41 46.43 -17.54
CA VAL A 420 9.65 47.49 -16.54
C VAL A 420 8.40 47.95 -15.80
N HIS A 421 7.24 47.79 -16.39
CA HIS A 421 5.97 48.30 -15.84
C HIS A 421 5.12 47.14 -15.26
N TYR A 422 4.58 47.38 -14.07
CA TYR A 422 3.75 46.42 -13.35
C TYR A 422 2.50 47.09 -12.80
N ASN A 423 1.33 46.60 -13.15
CA ASN A 423 0.10 46.96 -12.46
C ASN A 423 0.12 46.34 -11.07
N GLN A 424 -0.24 47.15 -10.07
CA GLN A 424 -0.16 46.72 -8.68
C GLN A 424 -1.41 47.14 -7.93
N VAL A 425 -1.95 46.25 -7.12
CA VAL A 425 -3.04 46.54 -6.20
C VAL A 425 -2.70 45.96 -4.85
N THR A 426 -2.71 46.78 -3.80
CA THR A 426 -2.48 46.33 -2.42
C THR A 426 -3.73 46.52 -1.57
N GLY A 427 -3.83 45.79 -0.50
CA GLY A 427 -4.88 45.92 0.51
C GLY A 427 -4.69 45.01 1.70
N ASN A 428 -5.52 45.20 2.73
CA ASN A 428 -5.50 44.29 3.88
C ASN A 428 -6.19 42.96 3.58
N LEU A 429 -7.24 42.99 2.76
CA LEU A 429 -8.01 41.83 2.35
C LEU A 429 -8.41 41.98 0.86
N MET A 430 -8.11 40.96 0.06
CA MET A 430 -8.52 40.87 -1.32
C MET A 430 -9.41 39.63 -1.50
N ARG A 431 -10.55 39.79 -2.17
CA ARG A 431 -11.50 38.73 -2.47
C ARG A 431 -11.85 38.75 -3.94
N SER A 432 -11.47 37.73 -4.66
CA SER A 432 -11.75 37.56 -6.09
C SER A 432 -12.82 36.50 -6.28
N TYR A 433 -13.84 36.78 -7.02
CA TYR A 433 -14.96 35.88 -7.34
C TYR A 433 -14.93 35.52 -8.81
N PHE A 434 -15.18 34.26 -9.10
CA PHE A 434 -15.07 33.67 -10.43
C PHE A 434 -16.40 33.06 -10.86
N GLU A 435 -16.65 33.05 -12.14
CA GLU A 435 -17.76 32.37 -12.79
C GLU A 435 -17.24 31.69 -14.05
N ALA A 436 -17.45 30.38 -14.17
CA ALA A 436 -16.94 29.59 -15.27
C ALA A 436 -15.41 29.73 -15.50
N GLY A 437 -14.62 29.88 -14.39
CA GLY A 437 -13.17 30.04 -14.43
C GLY A 437 -12.68 31.46 -14.75
N GLU A 438 -13.58 32.41 -15.05
CA GLU A 438 -13.23 33.80 -15.29
C GLU A 438 -13.54 34.69 -14.08
N MET A 439 -12.60 35.58 -13.74
CA MET A 439 -12.82 36.57 -12.68
C MET A 439 -13.94 37.51 -13.06
N ARG A 440 -14.95 37.66 -12.20
CA ARG A 440 -16.09 38.58 -12.38
C ARG A 440 -16.00 39.78 -11.46
N LEU A 441 -15.50 39.62 -10.28
CA LEU A 441 -15.43 40.69 -9.28
C LEU A 441 -14.17 40.52 -8.44
N ASN A 442 -13.42 41.60 -8.28
CA ASN A 442 -12.35 41.70 -7.30
C ASN A 442 -12.67 42.80 -6.30
N CYS A 443 -12.72 42.45 -5.04
CA CYS A 443 -12.95 43.31 -3.89
C CYS A 443 -11.67 43.45 -3.07
N VAL A 444 -11.20 44.66 -2.88
CA VAL A 444 -10.03 44.95 -2.04
C VAL A 444 -10.45 45.92 -0.95
N ASP A 445 -10.13 45.60 0.27
CA ASP A 445 -10.54 46.34 1.47
C ASP A 445 -9.34 46.69 2.37
N GLY A 446 -9.27 47.92 2.85
CA GLY A 446 -8.32 48.43 3.81
C GLY A 446 -6.95 48.77 3.23
N ASN A 447 -6.53 50.03 3.35
CA ASN A 447 -5.25 50.54 2.87
C ASN A 447 -4.98 50.18 1.39
N VAL A 448 -5.93 50.52 0.53
CA VAL A 448 -5.86 50.14 -0.87
C VAL A 448 -5.04 51.17 -1.64
N TYR A 449 -3.96 50.71 -2.23
CA TYR A 449 -3.14 51.49 -3.18
C TYR A 449 -3.18 50.78 -4.55
N VAL A 450 -3.30 51.56 -5.60
CA VAL A 450 -3.32 51.07 -6.97
C VAL A 450 -2.28 51.84 -7.79
N ALA A 451 -1.38 51.11 -8.43
CA ALA A 451 -0.52 51.65 -9.49
C ALA A 451 -0.90 50.95 -10.80
N ASN A 452 -1.44 51.68 -11.75
CA ASN A 452 -1.92 51.10 -13.01
C ASN A 452 -1.28 51.80 -14.20
N PHE A 453 -0.76 51.02 -15.13
CA PHE A 453 -0.13 51.43 -16.38
C PHE A 453 -0.99 50.97 -17.56
N PRO A 454 -1.95 51.78 -17.99
CA PRO A 454 -2.82 51.42 -19.10
C PRO A 454 -2.02 51.32 -20.40
N LEU A 455 -2.33 50.28 -21.18
CA LEU A 455 -1.80 50.09 -22.52
C LEU A 455 -2.65 50.89 -23.53
N GLU A 456 -2.03 51.74 -24.30
CA GLU A 456 -2.62 52.39 -25.46
C GLU A 456 -2.75 51.42 -26.65
N LYS A 457 -3.39 51.89 -27.73
CA LYS A 457 -3.73 51.04 -28.91
C LYS A 457 -2.53 50.31 -29.52
N ASP A 458 -1.33 50.85 -29.40
CA ASP A 458 -0.08 50.28 -29.92
C ASP A 458 0.72 49.50 -28.89
N SER A 459 0.09 49.05 -27.77
CA SER A 459 0.74 48.37 -26.65
C SER A 459 1.86 49.18 -25.98
N ILE A 460 1.75 50.53 -26.05
CA ILE A 460 2.73 51.45 -25.45
C ILE A 460 2.18 51.96 -24.12
N VAL A 461 3.04 51.98 -23.11
CA VAL A 461 2.75 52.58 -21.79
C VAL A 461 3.15 54.05 -21.85
N LEU A 462 2.17 54.96 -21.89
CA LEU A 462 2.39 56.41 -21.88
C LEU A 462 2.16 57.03 -20.52
N TYR A 463 1.22 56.48 -19.75
CA TYR A 463 0.73 57.06 -18.50
C TYR A 463 0.70 56.08 -17.37
N GLN A 464 0.69 56.59 -16.14
CA GLN A 464 0.40 55.86 -14.92
C GLN A 464 -0.72 56.54 -14.14
N ASN A 465 -1.66 55.75 -13.65
CA ASN A 465 -2.65 56.15 -12.66
C ASN A 465 -2.24 55.62 -11.29
N TYR A 466 -2.14 56.51 -10.31
CA TYR A 466 -1.97 56.15 -8.91
C TYR A 466 -3.24 56.49 -8.15
N THR A 467 -3.74 55.59 -7.33
CA THR A 467 -4.98 55.77 -6.58
C THR A 467 -4.85 55.24 -5.17
N GLU A 468 -5.29 56.00 -4.19
CA GLU A 468 -5.43 55.63 -2.79
C GLU A 468 -6.89 55.61 -2.41
N THR A 469 -7.35 54.56 -1.73
CA THR A 469 -8.74 54.47 -1.28
C THR A 469 -8.83 53.47 -0.09
N ALA A 470 -9.94 53.53 0.65
CA ALA A 470 -10.24 52.54 1.67
C ALA A 470 -10.83 51.24 1.09
N LYS A 471 -11.46 51.32 -0.05
CA LYS A 471 -12.15 50.18 -0.68
C LYS A 471 -12.06 50.27 -2.19
N LEU A 472 -11.92 49.11 -2.84
CA LEU A 472 -11.91 48.99 -4.28
C LEU A 472 -12.83 47.84 -4.70
N ARG A 473 -13.59 48.05 -5.76
CA ARG A 473 -14.37 47.02 -6.45
C ARG A 473 -14.09 47.11 -7.95
N MET A 474 -13.58 46.04 -8.52
CA MET A 474 -13.32 45.91 -9.96
C MET A 474 -14.25 44.85 -10.54
N TYR A 475 -15.12 45.26 -11.44
CA TYR A 475 -16.03 44.35 -12.14
C TYR A 475 -15.41 43.99 -13.49
N MET A 476 -15.26 42.70 -13.73
CA MET A 476 -14.61 42.17 -14.91
C MET A 476 -15.61 41.45 -15.82
N ARG A 477 -15.41 41.52 -17.11
CA ARG A 477 -16.13 40.76 -18.12
C ARG A 477 -15.22 40.53 -19.32
N ASP A 478 -15.19 39.30 -19.84
CA ASP A 478 -14.36 38.93 -20.99
C ASP A 478 -12.87 39.34 -20.79
N LYS A 479 -12.34 39.06 -19.60
CA LYS A 479 -10.98 39.42 -19.13
C LYS A 479 -10.69 40.94 -19.13
N ARG A 480 -11.70 41.78 -19.31
CA ARG A 480 -11.57 43.26 -19.31
C ARG A 480 -12.31 43.89 -18.14
N MET A 481 -11.72 44.94 -17.56
CA MET A 481 -12.38 45.74 -16.53
C MET A 481 -13.52 46.55 -17.15
N GLN A 482 -14.76 46.30 -16.70
CA GLN A 482 -15.96 47.00 -17.14
C GLN A 482 -16.31 48.18 -16.23
N ARG A 483 -16.05 48.02 -14.93
CA ARG A 483 -16.39 49.02 -13.93
C ARG A 483 -15.38 49.02 -12.81
N PHE A 484 -14.98 50.20 -12.41
CA PHE A 484 -14.12 50.47 -11.28
C PHE A 484 -14.89 51.35 -10.27
N TRP A 485 -14.88 50.99 -9.00
CA TRP A 485 -15.50 51.75 -7.93
C TRP A 485 -14.54 51.87 -6.75
N ALA A 486 -14.19 53.11 -6.41
CA ALA A 486 -13.22 53.44 -5.36
C ALA A 486 -13.72 54.70 -4.60
N PRO A 487 -14.52 54.52 -3.52
CA PRO A 487 -15.13 55.64 -2.81
C PRO A 487 -14.07 56.41 -2.01
N GLY A 488 -14.20 57.75 -1.99
CA GLY A 488 -13.28 58.60 -1.26
C GLY A 488 -11.83 58.52 -1.73
N SER A 489 -11.64 58.16 -3.01
CA SER A 489 -10.31 57.96 -3.58
C SER A 489 -9.57 59.29 -3.75
N ARG A 490 -8.26 59.27 -3.56
CA ARG A 490 -7.30 60.26 -3.97
C ARG A 490 -6.44 59.65 -5.07
N GLY A 491 -6.12 60.43 -6.09
CA GLY A 491 -5.35 59.89 -7.20
C GLY A 491 -4.45 60.94 -7.84
N SER A 492 -3.42 60.43 -8.49
CA SER A 492 -2.50 61.23 -9.30
C SER A 492 -2.29 60.54 -10.65
N PHE A 493 -2.10 61.36 -11.67
CA PHE A 493 -1.87 60.94 -13.03
C PHE A 493 -0.49 61.44 -13.48
N TYR A 494 0.31 60.54 -13.97
CA TYR A 494 1.68 60.83 -14.37
C TYR A 494 1.94 60.40 -15.81
N VAL A 495 2.87 61.08 -16.48
CA VAL A 495 3.54 60.50 -17.64
C VAL A 495 4.43 59.34 -17.12
N ALA A 496 4.33 58.16 -17.69
CA ALA A 496 4.98 56.94 -17.15
C ALA A 496 6.48 57.12 -16.88
N ALA A 497 7.21 57.80 -17.76
CA ALA A 497 8.62 58.08 -17.62
C ALA A 497 8.96 59.05 -16.45
N LEU A 498 8.00 59.87 -15.99
CA LEU A 498 8.16 60.87 -14.94
C LEU A 498 7.53 60.46 -13.61
N THR A 499 7.03 59.23 -13.52
CA THR A 499 6.43 58.72 -12.29
C THR A 499 7.44 58.63 -11.14
N PRO A 500 7.13 59.20 -9.94
CA PRO A 500 7.94 59.00 -8.74
C PRO A 500 8.12 57.50 -8.40
N GLU A 501 9.27 57.11 -7.91
CA GLU A 501 9.57 55.68 -7.63
C GLU A 501 8.58 55.08 -6.62
N GLU A 502 8.17 55.81 -5.60
CA GLU A 502 7.17 55.41 -4.60
C GLU A 502 5.79 55.14 -5.16
N HIS A 503 5.43 55.78 -6.29
CA HIS A 503 4.17 55.50 -7.03
C HIS A 503 4.36 54.50 -8.15
N ARG A 504 5.60 54.33 -8.64
CA ARG A 504 5.92 53.34 -9.67
C ARG A 504 5.90 51.94 -9.09
N ARG A 505 6.44 51.78 -7.86
CA ARG A 505 6.49 50.53 -7.12
C ARG A 505 5.93 50.76 -5.73
N LEU A 506 4.78 50.14 -5.43
CA LEU A 506 4.12 50.24 -4.14
C LEU A 506 4.97 49.59 -3.04
N THR A 507 4.80 50.04 -1.83
CA THR A 507 5.51 49.46 -0.66
C THR A 507 5.25 47.96 -0.59
N GLY A 508 6.33 47.15 -0.47
CA GLY A 508 6.27 45.70 -0.43
C GLY A 508 6.26 45.05 -1.82
N PHE A 509 6.40 45.87 -2.91
CA PHE A 509 6.51 45.31 -4.26
C PHE A 509 7.71 44.37 -4.38
N ALA A 510 7.47 43.13 -4.84
CA ALA A 510 8.47 42.18 -5.28
C ALA A 510 7.88 41.31 -6.39
N TRP A 511 8.71 40.99 -7.38
CA TRP A 511 8.38 40.08 -8.45
C TRP A 511 9.17 38.79 -8.30
N PHE A 512 8.48 37.68 -8.03
CA PHE A 512 9.07 36.42 -7.60
C PHE A 512 9.14 35.35 -8.71
N ASP A 513 9.14 35.75 -9.96
CA ASP A 513 9.15 34.83 -11.11
C ASP A 513 10.33 33.82 -11.07
N TYR A 514 11.45 34.22 -10.46
CA TYR A 514 12.65 33.39 -10.32
C TYR A 514 12.47 32.16 -9.41
N ILE A 515 11.42 32.09 -8.60
CA ILE A 515 11.09 30.93 -7.74
C ILE A 515 9.84 30.19 -8.24
N ARG A 516 9.21 30.69 -9.30
CA ARG A 516 8.02 30.10 -9.91
C ARG A 516 8.35 28.73 -10.48
N PRO A 517 7.61 27.67 -10.16
CA PRO A 517 7.75 26.38 -10.84
C PRO A 517 7.27 26.52 -12.30
N LEU A 518 8.15 26.27 -13.27
CA LEU A 518 7.82 26.37 -14.68
C LEU A 518 7.34 25.05 -15.29
N HIS A 519 7.68 23.92 -14.63
CA HIS A 519 7.22 22.59 -15.00
C HIS A 519 7.12 21.69 -13.76
N LYS A 520 6.51 20.51 -13.92
CA LYS A 520 6.25 19.58 -12.82
C LYS A 520 7.51 19.13 -12.07
N ASP A 521 8.67 19.06 -12.74
CA ASP A 521 9.92 18.59 -12.13
C ASP A 521 10.57 19.66 -11.26
N ASP A 522 10.26 20.94 -11.46
CA ASP A 522 10.70 22.05 -10.61
C ASP A 522 10.12 21.97 -9.19
N LEU A 523 9.08 21.17 -8.98
CA LEU A 523 8.45 21.01 -7.68
C LEU A 523 9.38 20.38 -6.64
N PHE A 524 10.42 19.70 -7.04
CA PHE A 524 11.37 19.07 -6.12
C PHE A 524 12.57 19.99 -5.78
N GLU A 525 12.66 21.17 -6.40
CA GLU A 525 13.72 22.13 -6.17
C GLU A 525 13.18 23.34 -5.38
N TRP A 526 13.61 23.49 -4.15
CA TRP A 526 13.29 24.67 -3.35
C TRP A 526 14.19 25.85 -3.72
N ARG A 527 13.57 26.95 -4.15
CA ARG A 527 14.26 28.20 -4.46
C ARG A 527 13.85 29.26 -3.42
N PRO A 528 14.71 29.62 -2.47
CA PRO A 528 14.35 30.59 -1.43
C PRO A 528 14.18 32.00 -2.02
N LYS A 529 13.37 32.81 -1.36
CA LYS A 529 13.29 34.25 -1.64
C LYS A 529 14.64 34.92 -1.38
N ARG A 530 14.94 35.95 -2.16
CA ARG A 530 16.12 36.78 -1.92
C ARG A 530 15.92 37.56 -0.62
N GLY A 531 16.97 37.69 0.20
CA GLY A 531 16.88 38.36 1.49
C GLY A 531 16.33 39.77 1.39
N GLY A 532 15.42 40.11 2.28
CA GLY A 532 14.73 41.43 2.32
C GLY A 532 13.40 41.46 1.53
N SER A 533 13.06 40.40 0.76
CA SER A 533 11.79 40.30 0.00
C SER A 533 10.73 39.45 0.71
N GLU A 534 11.01 38.96 1.91
CA GLU A 534 10.06 38.19 2.73
C GLU A 534 9.04 39.12 3.39
N LEU A 535 7.77 38.70 3.42
CA LEU A 535 6.75 39.39 4.20
C LEU A 535 7.09 39.29 5.69
N LYS A 536 7.19 40.43 6.35
CA LYS A 536 7.43 40.47 7.81
C LYS A 536 6.11 40.08 8.49
N PRO A 537 6.14 39.09 9.41
CA PRO A 537 4.94 38.75 10.18
C PRO A 537 4.39 39.98 10.89
N GLN A 538 3.09 40.24 10.78
CA GLN A 538 2.46 41.28 11.59
C GLN A 538 2.52 40.86 13.06
N VAL A 539 3.16 41.66 13.88
CA VAL A 539 3.16 41.47 15.34
C VAL A 539 1.73 41.74 15.81
N ARG A 540 0.99 40.67 16.12
CA ARG A 540 -0.31 40.80 16.78
C ARG A 540 -0.07 41.41 18.17
N HIS A 541 -0.33 42.69 18.32
CA HIS A 541 -0.47 43.26 19.65
C HIS A 541 -1.65 42.59 20.32
N LYS A 542 -1.42 41.79 21.37
CA LYS A 542 -2.49 41.31 22.23
C LYS A 542 -3.26 42.54 22.70
N ALA A 543 -4.55 42.60 22.38
CA ALA A 543 -5.42 43.65 22.94
C ALA A 543 -5.22 43.64 24.49
N PRO A 544 -5.08 44.80 25.12
CA PRO A 544 -4.95 44.85 26.58
C PRO A 544 -6.19 44.15 27.17
N VAL A 545 -5.93 43.16 28.02
CA VAL A 545 -7.00 42.48 28.75
C VAL A 545 -7.62 43.56 29.63
N GLN A 546 -8.86 43.97 29.31
CA GLN A 546 -9.64 44.77 30.22
C GLN A 546 -9.96 43.88 31.43
N THR A 547 -9.25 44.10 32.53
CA THR A 547 -9.64 43.60 33.83
C THR A 547 -10.97 44.27 34.19
N LEU A 548 -12.08 43.52 34.03
CA LEU A 548 -13.34 43.91 34.62
C LEU A 548 -13.13 43.99 36.14
N GLY A 549 -13.10 45.21 36.65
CA GLY A 549 -13.04 45.47 38.08
C GLY A 549 -14.22 44.79 38.76
N LYS A 550 -13.91 43.98 39.77
CA LYS A 550 -14.94 43.51 40.73
C LYS A 550 -15.56 44.72 41.39
N GLN A 551 -16.84 44.98 41.14
CA GLN A 551 -17.75 45.65 42.07
C GLN A 551 -18.42 44.64 42.97
#